data_2ead951fcd0ac50bcdb9290c11331d1d
#
_entry.id   2ead951fcd0ac50bcdb9290c11331d1d
#
_cell.length_a   1.000
_cell.length_b   1.000
_cell.length_c   1.000
_cell.angle_alpha   90.00
_cell.angle_beta   90.00
_cell.angle_gamma   90.00
#
_symmetry.space_group_name_H-M   'P 1'
#
loop_
_entity.id
_entity.type
_entity.pdbx_description
1 polymer ?
#
loop_
_entity_poly.entity_id
_entity_poly.type
_entity_poly.pdbx_seq_one_letter_code
_entity_poly.pdbx_strand_id
1 'polypeptide(L)' 'MNAMTDLSNLIDTTMPVHDATRLTDGGNQARIVLNGQIYSLRITRAGKLILTK' A
#
# COMPACT_ATOMS: atom_id res chain seq x y z
N MET A 1 -16.53 0.63 0.02
CA MET A 1 -16.34 1.89 -0.10
C MET A 1 -16.43 2.72 1.09
N ASN A 2 -17.25 2.42 2.00
CA ASN A 2 -17.38 3.23 3.18
C ASN A 2 -16.11 3.31 3.98
N ALA A 3 -15.29 2.26 3.94
CA ALA A 3 -14.04 2.28 4.69
C ALA A 3 -13.13 3.38 4.20
N MET A 4 -13.09 3.62 2.90
CA MET A 4 -12.26 4.69 2.38
C MET A 4 -12.78 6.04 2.79
N THR A 5 -14.09 6.21 2.79
CA THR A 5 -14.67 7.46 3.21
C THR A 5 -14.37 7.76 4.66
N ASP A 6 -14.42 6.74 5.50
CA ASP A 6 -14.11 6.92 6.91
C ASP A 6 -12.65 7.29 7.12
N LEU A 7 -11.77 6.69 6.33
CA LEU A 7 -10.36 6.98 6.45
C LEU A 7 -10.01 8.40 6.03
N SER A 8 -10.80 9.00 5.17
CA SER A 8 -10.52 10.33 4.71
C SER A 8 -10.59 11.35 5.86
N ASN A 9 -11.19 10.99 6.97
CA ASN A 9 -11.19 11.84 8.15
C ASN A 9 -9.90 11.77 8.93
N LEU A 10 -9.09 10.75 8.66
CA LEU A 10 -7.87 10.49 9.42
C LEU A 10 -6.60 10.83 8.65
N ILE A 11 -6.69 10.98 7.35
CA ILE A 11 -5.53 11.22 6.51
C ILE A 11 -5.70 12.49 5.71
N ASP A 12 -4.57 13.05 5.34
CA ASP A 12 -4.53 14.26 4.54
C ASP A 12 -5.03 13.94 3.13
N THR A 13 -6.12 14.58 2.71
CA THR A 13 -6.70 14.31 1.41
C THR A 13 -5.87 14.90 0.26
N THR A 14 -4.86 15.71 0.55
CA THR A 14 -3.97 16.20 -0.50
C THR A 14 -2.92 15.18 -0.89
N MET A 15 -2.76 14.11 -0.13
CA MET A 15 -1.82 13.06 -0.46
C MET A 15 -2.51 11.93 -1.20
N PRO A 16 -1.84 11.34 -2.19
CA PRO A 16 -2.37 10.14 -2.83
C PRO A 16 -2.53 9.02 -1.82
N VAL A 17 -3.59 8.24 -2.00
CA VAL A 17 -3.87 7.11 -1.11
C VAL A 17 -3.94 5.85 -1.97
N HIS A 18 -3.21 4.83 -1.57
CA HIS A 18 -3.14 3.58 -2.31
C HIS A 18 -3.50 2.42 -1.39
N ASP A 19 -4.36 1.55 -1.89
CA ASP A 19 -4.76 0.36 -1.15
C ASP A 19 -3.72 -0.73 -1.42
N ALA A 20 -3.13 -1.26 -0.36
CA ALA A 20 -2.08 -2.26 -0.51
C ALA A 20 -2.57 -3.52 -1.21
N THR A 21 -3.83 -3.91 -1.00
CA THR A 21 -4.36 -5.10 -1.66
C THR A 21 -4.51 -4.89 -3.15
N ARG A 22 -4.68 -3.65 -3.57
CA ARG A 22 -4.70 -3.34 -5.00
C ARG A 22 -3.30 -3.35 -5.58
N LEU A 23 -2.34 -2.82 -4.83
CA LEU A 23 -0.96 -2.83 -5.29
C LEU A 23 -0.43 -4.24 -5.47
N THR A 24 -0.86 -5.16 -4.63
CA THR A 24 -0.43 -6.54 -4.70
C THR A 24 -1.34 -7.40 -5.57
N ASP A 25 -2.36 -6.77 -6.19
CA ASP A 25 -3.30 -7.45 -7.08
C ASP A 25 -3.98 -8.64 -6.37
N GLY A 26 -4.39 -8.41 -5.13
CA GLY A 26 -5.05 -9.45 -4.35
C GLY A 26 -4.10 -10.45 -3.71
N GLY A 27 -2.80 -10.30 -3.94
CA GLY A 27 -1.81 -11.16 -3.32
C GLY A 27 -1.21 -10.51 -2.08
N ASN A 28 0.03 -10.87 -1.78
CA ASN A 28 0.71 -10.33 -0.60
C ASN A 28 2.06 -9.69 -0.92
N GLN A 29 2.40 -9.57 -2.19
CA GLN A 29 3.66 -8.94 -2.59
C GLN A 29 3.47 -8.09 -3.83
N ALA A 30 4.25 -7.03 -3.92
CA ALA A 30 4.31 -6.19 -5.11
C ALA A 30 5.72 -5.61 -5.23
N ARG A 31 6.07 -5.19 -6.43
CA ARG A 31 7.33 -4.51 -6.68
C ARG A 31 7.05 -3.04 -6.89
N ILE A 32 7.87 -2.21 -6.26
CA ILE A 32 7.76 -0.76 -6.37
C ILE A 32 9.06 -0.24 -6.93
N VAL A 33 8.99 0.59 -7.95
CA VAL A 33 10.18 1.10 -8.61
C VAL A 33 10.38 2.56 -8.26
N LEU A 34 11.59 2.91 -7.88
CA LEU A 34 11.97 4.30 -7.65
C LEU A 34 13.39 4.50 -8.19
N ASN A 35 13.51 5.44 -9.11
CA ASN A 35 14.82 5.80 -9.68
C ASN A 35 15.58 4.60 -10.20
N GLY A 36 14.88 3.69 -10.87
CA GLY A 36 15.51 2.52 -11.45
C GLY A 36 15.78 1.41 -10.46
N GLN A 37 15.43 1.58 -9.19
CA GLN A 37 15.62 0.54 -8.19
C GLN A 37 14.29 -0.12 -7.87
N ILE A 38 14.34 -1.41 -7.61
CA ILE A 38 13.15 -2.19 -7.35
C ILE A 38 13.08 -2.54 -5.88
N TYR A 39 11.94 -2.19 -5.25
CA TYR A 39 11.67 -2.50 -3.86
C TYR A 39 10.57 -3.54 -3.80
N SER A 40 10.56 -4.34 -2.76
CA SER A 40 9.51 -5.34 -2.54
C SER A 40 8.60 -4.87 -1.42
N LEU A 41 7.32 -4.79 -1.72
CA LEU A 41 6.28 -4.50 -0.74
C LEU A 41 5.64 -5.81 -0.36
N ARG A 42 5.49 -6.05 0.95
CA ARG A 42 4.88 -7.28 1.43
C ARG A 42 3.84 -6.99 2.49
N ILE A 43 2.72 -7.68 2.39
CA ILE A 43 1.69 -7.68 3.43
C ILE A 43 1.94 -8.91 4.28
N THR A 44 2.20 -8.72 5.58
CA THR A 44 2.48 -9.84 6.48
C THR A 44 1.18 -10.49 6.93
N ARG A 45 1.30 -11.67 7.54
CA ARG A 45 0.14 -12.35 8.09
C ARG A 45 -0.51 -11.54 9.20
N ALA A 46 0.27 -10.74 9.89
CA ALA A 46 -0.26 -9.89 10.96
C ALA A 46 -0.96 -8.64 10.42
N GLY A 47 -1.02 -8.49 9.11
CA GLY A 47 -1.69 -7.35 8.52
C GLY A 47 -0.86 -6.09 8.51
N LYS A 48 0.47 -6.22 8.45
CA LYS A 48 1.37 -5.08 8.40
C LYS A 48 2.08 -5.04 7.07
N LEU A 49 2.56 -3.85 6.71
CA LEU A 49 3.32 -3.66 5.49
C LEU A 49 4.80 -3.61 5.79
N ILE A 50 5.58 -4.26 4.93
CA ILE A 50 7.03 -4.17 4.96
C ILE A 50 7.50 -3.76 3.58
N LEU A 51 8.48 -2.88 3.54
CA LEU A 51 9.10 -2.47 2.29
C LEU A 51 10.59 -2.77 2.40
N THR A 52 11.10 -3.57 1.48
CA THR A 52 12.52 -3.93 1.46
C THR A 52 13.09 -3.74 0.07
N LYS A 53 14.40 -3.70 0.01
CA LYS A 53 15.07 -3.50 -1.27
C LYS A 53 15.73 -4.76 -1.83
#